data_f2fc13d299fdbb72d078e8b973579377
#
_entry.id   f2fc13d299fdbb72d078e8b973579377
#
_cell.length_a   1.000
_cell.length_b   1.000
_cell.length_c   1.000
_cell.angle_alpha   90.00
_cell.angle_beta   90.00
_cell.angle_gamma   90.00
#
_symmetry.space_group_name_H-M   'P 1'
#
loop_
_entity.id
_entity.type
_entity.pdbx_description
1 polymer ?
#
loop_
_entity_poly.entity_id
_entity_poly.type
_entity_poly.pdbx_seq_one_letter_code
_entity_poly.pdbx_strand_id
1 'polypeptide(L)'
;MTNSNQFFFSLFILSLLLLSFSSNSLSSSADVPPSSPVSTGTICSYTPYPSFCRTQLPKNNSANVYDCGRLSVRKSLSSARKFLALINKYLSHSSSLTPAAVAALNDCELLASLNLDYLSSSLQTVSNTSSSPLNVLKADDTQTLLSGILTNTQTCLDGLQATASAWSSRNGIYAPLANDTKLFSVSLALFTKGWVPKNKKGTLKHGTKKHLPVVNGTLPLKMSGHHKAIYESMRGRKLLQSSSSDGAVLVSDMVVVSPDGSQNFTTISDAVAAAPNNTNGSTGYFLIYVKAGVYEEYVSIPKNKKYLMMIGDGINQTIITGNHSFVDGWTTFNSATFAVVGLGFVAVDMTFRNTAGAIKHQAVAVRNGADLSTFYSCSFEAYQDTLYAHSLRQFYRECDIYGTVDFIFGNAAAVFQDCNMYPRLPLQGQFNAITAQGRTDPNQNTGTSIQNATIKATDDLAAANFTVQTFLGRPWKLNSRTVYLQSYMDGLIDPAGWHPWDGDFALNTSYYAEFDNRGPGSDTSNRVTWPGYHIISATDAANFTVSNFLVGDSWLPQTGVSYTDGLV
;
A
#
# COMPACT_ATOMS: atom_id res chain seq x y z
N MET A 1 -70.51 2.54 27.87
CA MET A 1 -69.96 1.37 27.19
C MET A 1 -70.47 1.35 25.76
N THR A 2 -69.80 1.89 24.84
CA THR A 2 -69.94 1.67 23.38
C THR A 2 -69.00 2.69 22.67
N ASN A 3 -68.27 2.27 21.68
CA ASN A 3 -67.45 3.04 20.79
C ASN A 3 -65.93 3.22 21.12
N SER A 4 -65.22 2.10 21.24
CA SER A 4 -63.74 2.16 21.07
C SER A 4 -63.19 1.19 20.01
N ASN A 5 -64.02 0.38 19.37
CA ASN A 5 -63.55 -0.64 18.40
C ASN A 5 -63.66 -0.26 16.92
N GLN A 6 -64.23 0.87 16.57
CA GLN A 6 -64.29 1.32 15.17
C GLN A 6 -63.11 2.23 14.75
N PHE A 7 -62.42 2.82 15.72
CA PHE A 7 -61.28 3.69 15.41
C PHE A 7 -59.97 2.92 15.08
N PHE A 8 -59.82 1.71 15.63
CA PHE A 8 -58.64 0.88 15.36
C PHE A 8 -58.70 0.16 14.01
N PHE A 9 -59.90 -0.13 13.50
CA PHE A 9 -60.02 -0.80 12.19
C PHE A 9 -59.79 0.16 10.99
N SER A 10 -60.08 1.44 11.13
CA SER A 10 -59.82 2.44 10.09
C SER A 10 -58.34 2.82 9.97
N LEU A 11 -57.59 2.80 11.11
CA LEU A 11 -56.13 3.05 11.06
C LEU A 11 -55.35 1.87 10.49
N PHE A 12 -55.82 0.64 10.63
CA PHE A 12 -55.15 -0.56 10.11
C PHE A 12 -55.32 -0.71 8.57
N ILE A 13 -56.45 -0.28 8.04
CA ILE A 13 -56.69 -0.28 6.59
C ILE A 13 -55.94 0.87 5.90
N LEU A 14 -55.77 2.02 6.57
CA LEU A 14 -55.01 3.14 6.02
C LEU A 14 -53.49 2.89 6.03
N SER A 15 -52.98 2.10 7.00
CA SER A 15 -51.59 1.68 7.04
C SER A 15 -51.25 0.59 6.00
N LEU A 16 -52.21 -0.27 5.63
CA LEU A 16 -52.05 -1.27 4.58
C LEU A 16 -52.13 -0.65 3.15
N LEU A 17 -52.84 0.48 2.99
CA LEU A 17 -52.91 1.21 1.72
C LEU A 17 -51.68 2.12 1.47
N LEU A 18 -50.95 2.50 2.53
CA LEU A 18 -49.70 3.27 2.43
C LEU A 18 -48.45 2.37 2.22
N LEU A 19 -48.57 1.07 2.44
CA LEU A 19 -47.49 0.09 2.16
C LEU A 19 -47.53 -0.49 0.75
N SER A 20 -48.53 -0.15 -0.06
CA SER A 20 -48.67 -0.65 -1.44
C SER A 20 -48.19 0.33 -2.54
N PHE A 21 -47.60 1.49 -2.19
CA PHE A 21 -47.10 2.46 -3.15
C PHE A 21 -45.64 2.89 -2.96
N SER A 22 -44.78 1.95 -2.55
CA SER A 22 -43.32 2.16 -2.66
C SER A 22 -42.59 0.94 -3.17
N SER A 23 -43.16 0.21 -4.15
CA SER A 23 -42.37 -0.51 -5.09
C SER A 23 -41.77 0.51 -6.09
N ASN A 24 -40.81 1.32 -5.61
CA ASN A 24 -39.81 1.86 -6.50
C ASN A 24 -39.17 0.64 -7.16
N SER A 25 -39.63 0.33 -8.37
CA SER A 25 -38.88 -0.46 -9.30
C SER A 25 -37.50 0.20 -9.39
N LEU A 26 -36.52 -0.32 -8.62
CA LEU A 26 -35.15 -0.25 -9.04
C LEU A 26 -35.15 -0.90 -10.43
N SER A 27 -35.31 -0.08 -11.47
CA SER A 27 -34.94 -0.44 -12.81
C SER A 27 -33.46 -0.85 -12.68
N SER A 28 -33.18 -2.15 -12.69
CA SER A 28 -31.84 -2.64 -12.98
C SER A 28 -31.49 -2.01 -14.31
N SER A 29 -30.76 -0.89 -14.30
CA SER A 29 -30.17 -0.34 -15.51
C SER A 29 -29.30 -1.46 -16.04
N ALA A 30 -29.73 -2.11 -17.13
CA ALA A 30 -28.95 -3.13 -17.80
C ALA A 30 -27.53 -2.55 -17.96
N ASP A 31 -26.52 -3.30 -17.46
CA ASP A 31 -25.12 -2.81 -17.43
C ASP A 31 -24.68 -2.58 -18.88
N VAL A 32 -24.73 -1.32 -19.30
CA VAL A 32 -24.43 -0.91 -20.69
C VAL A 32 -22.98 -1.29 -20.99
N PRO A 33 -22.73 -2.02 -22.10
CA PRO A 33 -21.36 -2.38 -22.49
C PRO A 33 -20.47 -1.13 -22.61
N PRO A 34 -19.22 -1.15 -22.09
CA PRO A 34 -18.33 0.01 -22.12
C PRO A 34 -18.04 0.56 -23.51
N SER A 35 -18.18 -0.25 -24.56
CA SER A 35 -18.02 0.12 -25.98
C SER A 35 -19.26 0.82 -26.58
N SER A 36 -20.41 0.75 -25.92
CA SER A 36 -21.64 1.34 -26.41
C SER A 36 -21.61 2.86 -26.27
N PRO A 37 -21.98 3.63 -27.33
CA PRO A 37 -22.13 5.06 -27.22
C PRO A 37 -23.29 5.42 -26.28
N VAL A 38 -23.01 6.28 -25.30
CA VAL A 38 -24.00 6.77 -24.33
C VAL A 38 -23.76 8.24 -23.99
N SER A 39 -24.70 8.84 -23.28
CA SER A 39 -24.55 10.23 -22.84
C SER A 39 -23.40 10.42 -21.89
N THR A 40 -22.76 11.59 -21.90
CA THR A 40 -21.73 11.95 -20.88
C THR A 40 -22.27 11.83 -19.47
N GLY A 41 -23.57 12.11 -19.25
CA GLY A 41 -24.21 11.90 -17.93
C GLY A 41 -24.16 10.45 -17.46
N THR A 42 -24.42 9.50 -18.34
CA THR A 42 -24.35 8.05 -18.07
C THR A 42 -22.89 7.61 -17.79
N ILE A 43 -21.93 8.10 -18.58
CA ILE A 43 -20.50 7.77 -18.35
C ILE A 43 -20.05 8.28 -16.98
N CYS A 44 -20.40 9.52 -16.64
CA CYS A 44 -20.01 10.14 -15.39
C CYS A 44 -20.68 9.53 -14.15
N SER A 45 -21.83 8.86 -14.28
CA SER A 45 -22.45 8.14 -13.17
C SER A 45 -21.62 6.94 -12.68
N TYR A 46 -20.66 6.44 -13.45
CA TYR A 46 -19.72 5.40 -13.04
C TYR A 46 -18.57 5.92 -12.19
N THR A 47 -18.48 7.23 -11.94
CA THR A 47 -17.35 7.86 -11.23
C THR A 47 -17.77 8.38 -9.86
N PRO A 48 -16.86 8.46 -8.87
CA PRO A 48 -17.17 9.03 -7.56
C PRO A 48 -17.56 10.53 -7.60
N TYR A 49 -17.21 11.24 -8.70
CA TYR A 49 -17.46 12.67 -8.86
C TYR A 49 -18.26 12.97 -10.13
N PRO A 50 -19.56 12.58 -10.24
CA PRO A 50 -20.33 12.70 -11.48
C PRO A 50 -20.47 14.13 -11.99
N SER A 51 -20.70 15.08 -11.10
CA SER A 51 -20.86 16.50 -11.44
C SER A 51 -19.56 17.10 -11.98
N PHE A 52 -18.42 16.82 -11.33
CA PHE A 52 -17.10 17.23 -11.80
C PHE A 52 -16.74 16.57 -13.14
N CYS A 53 -16.97 15.26 -13.28
CA CYS A 53 -16.75 14.51 -14.51
C CYS A 53 -17.47 15.16 -15.70
N ARG A 54 -18.74 15.58 -15.55
CA ARG A 54 -19.50 16.27 -16.60
C ARG A 54 -18.89 17.60 -17.05
N THR A 55 -18.11 18.27 -16.20
CA THR A 55 -17.37 19.49 -16.60
C THR A 55 -16.09 19.18 -17.36
N GLN A 56 -15.55 17.96 -17.20
CA GLN A 56 -14.28 17.55 -17.81
C GLN A 56 -14.44 16.85 -19.17
N LEU A 57 -15.57 16.23 -19.42
CA LEU A 57 -15.82 15.47 -20.65
C LEU A 57 -16.65 16.28 -21.65
N PRO A 58 -16.52 16.02 -22.95
CA PRO A 58 -17.35 16.68 -23.98
C PRO A 58 -18.83 16.38 -23.75
N LYS A 59 -19.68 17.37 -23.97
CA LYS A 59 -21.14 17.21 -24.02
C LYS A 59 -21.51 16.50 -25.31
N ASN A 60 -21.38 15.19 -25.35
CA ASN A 60 -21.59 14.36 -26.51
C ASN A 60 -22.40 13.12 -26.12
N ASN A 61 -23.38 12.73 -26.96
CA ASN A 61 -24.20 11.54 -26.76
C ASN A 61 -23.68 10.31 -27.53
N SER A 62 -22.54 10.45 -28.22
CA SER A 62 -21.95 9.39 -29.04
C SER A 62 -20.58 8.89 -28.55
N ALA A 63 -20.16 9.29 -27.37
CA ALA A 63 -18.92 8.81 -26.76
C ALA A 63 -19.14 7.52 -25.94
N ASN A 64 -18.13 6.66 -25.85
CA ASN A 64 -18.14 5.49 -25.01
C ASN A 64 -17.16 5.63 -23.83
N VAL A 65 -17.15 4.65 -22.92
CA VAL A 65 -16.28 4.67 -21.73
C VAL A 65 -14.79 4.72 -22.11
N TYR A 66 -14.38 4.03 -23.18
CA TYR A 66 -12.98 4.01 -23.63
C TYR A 66 -12.50 5.37 -24.12
N ASP A 67 -13.30 6.05 -24.95
CA ASP A 67 -12.94 7.38 -25.48
C ASP A 67 -12.84 8.41 -24.34
N CYS A 68 -13.81 8.39 -23.44
CA CYS A 68 -13.83 9.26 -22.26
C CYS A 68 -12.67 8.93 -21.30
N GLY A 69 -12.34 7.65 -21.12
CA GLY A 69 -11.22 7.21 -20.31
C GLY A 69 -9.87 7.69 -20.87
N ARG A 70 -9.63 7.52 -22.18
CA ARG A 70 -8.42 8.05 -22.85
C ARG A 70 -8.30 9.56 -22.69
N LEU A 71 -9.40 10.27 -22.87
CA LEU A 71 -9.43 11.73 -22.71
C LEU A 71 -9.13 12.14 -21.26
N SER A 72 -9.73 11.46 -20.29
CA SER A 72 -9.52 11.77 -18.87
C SER A 72 -8.07 11.54 -18.44
N VAL A 73 -7.42 10.42 -18.84
CA VAL A 73 -6.00 10.16 -18.55
C VAL A 73 -5.08 11.19 -19.21
N ARG A 74 -5.39 11.61 -20.46
CA ARG A 74 -4.64 12.68 -21.15
C ARG A 74 -4.76 14.02 -20.40
N LYS A 75 -5.95 14.38 -19.95
CA LYS A 75 -6.18 15.59 -19.14
C LYS A 75 -5.45 15.49 -17.80
N SER A 76 -5.47 14.32 -17.15
CA SER A 76 -4.74 14.05 -15.91
C SER A 76 -3.24 14.29 -16.08
N LEU A 77 -2.63 13.79 -17.15
CA LEU A 77 -1.21 14.04 -17.44
C LEU A 77 -0.92 15.54 -17.65
N SER A 78 -1.79 16.24 -18.37
CA SER A 78 -1.63 17.69 -18.56
C SER A 78 -1.74 18.45 -17.22
N SER A 79 -2.67 18.06 -16.35
CA SER A 79 -2.88 18.68 -15.04
C SER A 79 -1.70 18.41 -14.11
N ALA A 80 -1.21 17.17 -14.05
CA ALA A 80 -0.04 16.80 -13.23
C ALA A 80 1.23 17.57 -13.64
N ARG A 81 1.45 17.82 -14.94
CA ARG A 81 2.56 18.68 -15.40
C ARG A 81 2.45 20.11 -14.89
N LYS A 82 1.24 20.68 -14.91
CA LYS A 82 1.01 22.04 -14.38
C LYS A 82 1.21 22.09 -12.87
N PHE A 83 0.77 21.05 -12.17
CA PHE A 83 0.94 20.97 -10.73
C PHE A 83 2.43 20.86 -10.34
N LEU A 84 3.23 20.01 -10.99
CA LEU A 84 4.67 19.94 -10.75
C LEU A 84 5.36 21.27 -11.04
N ALA A 85 5.00 21.95 -12.14
CA ALA A 85 5.55 23.29 -12.44
C ALA A 85 5.18 24.31 -11.37
N LEU A 86 3.97 24.22 -10.78
CA LEU A 86 3.56 25.07 -9.67
C LEU A 86 4.40 24.80 -8.41
N ILE A 87 4.62 23.54 -8.03
CA ILE A 87 5.49 23.17 -6.90
C ILE A 87 6.90 23.74 -7.11
N ASN A 88 7.51 23.52 -8.28
CA ASN A 88 8.85 24.01 -8.60
C ASN A 88 8.94 25.56 -8.52
N LYS A 89 7.86 26.25 -8.92
CA LYS A 89 7.77 27.70 -8.76
C LYS A 89 7.80 28.13 -7.27
N TYR A 90 7.13 27.41 -6.37
CA TYR A 90 7.19 27.70 -4.93
C TYR A 90 8.57 27.38 -4.36
N LEU A 91 9.16 26.24 -4.73
CA LEU A 91 10.50 25.84 -4.28
C LEU A 91 11.60 26.81 -4.75
N SER A 92 11.47 27.42 -5.95
CA SER A 92 12.41 28.44 -6.42
C SER A 92 12.38 29.74 -5.60
N HIS A 93 11.38 29.92 -4.75
CA HIS A 93 11.26 31.04 -3.81
C HIS A 93 11.24 30.56 -2.35
N SER A 94 11.93 29.47 -2.07
CA SER A 94 11.93 28.77 -0.76
C SER A 94 12.40 29.66 0.41
N SER A 95 13.23 30.67 0.15
CA SER A 95 13.68 31.63 1.17
C SER A 95 12.54 32.43 1.84
N SER A 96 11.38 32.52 1.21
CA SER A 96 10.18 33.14 1.76
C SER A 96 9.26 32.20 2.53
N LEU A 97 9.62 30.91 2.60
CA LEU A 97 8.80 29.84 3.19
C LEU A 97 9.41 29.35 4.51
N THR A 98 8.59 28.79 5.37
CA THR A 98 9.08 28.11 6.57
C THR A 98 9.74 26.77 6.21
N PRO A 99 10.69 26.26 7.02
CA PRO A 99 11.31 24.95 6.78
C PRO A 99 10.30 23.82 6.63
N ALA A 100 9.23 23.81 7.43
CA ALA A 100 8.16 22.82 7.35
C ALA A 100 7.40 22.89 6.01
N ALA A 101 7.16 24.10 5.49
CA ALA A 101 6.52 24.28 4.19
C ALA A 101 7.43 23.81 3.05
N VAL A 102 8.72 24.05 3.13
CA VAL A 102 9.70 23.57 2.15
C VAL A 102 9.78 22.04 2.18
N ALA A 103 9.79 21.42 3.37
CA ALA A 103 9.79 19.98 3.51
C ALA A 103 8.55 19.35 2.84
N ALA A 104 7.33 19.87 3.11
CA ALA A 104 6.10 19.40 2.49
C ALA A 104 6.09 19.59 0.96
N LEU A 105 6.68 20.68 0.44
CA LEU A 105 6.82 20.90 -1.00
C LEU A 105 7.80 19.93 -1.65
N ASN A 106 8.91 19.58 -1.00
CA ASN A 106 9.86 18.58 -1.51
C ASN A 106 9.21 17.21 -1.59
N ASP A 107 8.38 16.83 -0.60
CA ASP A 107 7.58 15.61 -0.66
C ASP A 107 6.63 15.65 -1.87
N CYS A 108 5.92 16.76 -2.06
CA CYS A 108 5.01 16.95 -3.19
C CYS A 108 5.74 16.92 -4.54
N GLU A 109 6.96 17.45 -4.65
CA GLU A 109 7.77 17.42 -5.87
C GLU A 109 8.09 15.97 -6.28
N LEU A 110 8.61 15.17 -5.34
CA LEU A 110 8.87 13.75 -5.57
C LEU A 110 7.61 13.02 -6.01
N LEU A 111 6.51 13.18 -5.27
CA LEU A 111 5.25 12.51 -5.54
C LEU A 111 4.61 12.93 -6.88
N ALA A 112 4.67 14.23 -7.22
CA ALA A 112 4.20 14.73 -8.52
C ALA A 112 5.07 14.24 -9.67
N SER A 113 6.39 14.11 -9.47
CA SER A 113 7.29 13.51 -10.46
C SER A 113 6.99 12.03 -10.73
N LEU A 114 6.66 11.25 -9.68
CA LEU A 114 6.20 9.87 -9.83
C LEU A 114 4.86 9.80 -10.57
N ASN A 115 3.92 10.72 -10.27
CA ASN A 115 2.63 10.78 -10.96
C ASN A 115 2.76 11.02 -12.47
N LEU A 116 3.75 11.81 -12.90
CA LEU A 116 4.01 11.99 -14.34
C LEU A 116 4.44 10.69 -15.02
N ASP A 117 5.31 9.91 -14.39
CA ASP A 117 5.75 8.62 -14.93
C ASP A 117 4.58 7.65 -15.02
N TYR A 118 3.76 7.56 -13.96
CA TYR A 118 2.60 6.66 -13.89
C TYR A 118 1.52 7.05 -14.92
N LEU A 119 1.23 8.34 -15.07
CA LEU A 119 0.27 8.84 -16.06
C LEU A 119 0.77 8.65 -17.49
N SER A 120 2.07 8.84 -17.74
CA SER A 120 2.66 8.62 -19.07
C SER A 120 2.56 7.16 -19.47
N SER A 121 2.90 6.22 -18.58
CA SER A 121 2.76 4.78 -18.80
C SER A 121 1.28 4.38 -19.01
N SER A 122 0.38 4.87 -18.15
CA SER A 122 -1.05 4.60 -18.26
C SER A 122 -1.63 5.12 -19.56
N LEU A 123 -1.24 6.34 -20.00
CA LEU A 123 -1.68 6.92 -21.26
C LEU A 123 -1.20 6.11 -22.46
N GLN A 124 0.06 5.65 -22.42
CA GLN A 124 0.61 4.78 -23.47
C GLN A 124 -0.20 3.48 -23.57
N THR A 125 -0.55 2.85 -22.44
CA THR A 125 -1.34 1.63 -22.42
C THR A 125 -2.73 1.86 -23.02
N VAL A 126 -3.50 2.86 -22.55
CA VAL A 126 -4.87 3.08 -23.03
C VAL A 126 -4.94 3.60 -24.46
N SER A 127 -3.89 4.27 -24.96
CA SER A 127 -3.81 4.78 -26.34
C SER A 127 -3.50 3.67 -27.35
N ASN A 128 -2.73 2.68 -26.96
CA ASN A 128 -2.27 1.58 -27.84
C ASN A 128 -3.19 0.35 -27.78
N THR A 129 -4.32 0.43 -27.05
CA THR A 129 -5.27 -0.68 -26.91
C THR A 129 -6.60 -0.38 -27.59
N SER A 130 -7.24 -1.43 -28.10
CA SER A 130 -8.60 -1.39 -28.63
C SER A 130 -9.62 -1.05 -27.53
N SER A 131 -10.85 -0.72 -27.93
CA SER A 131 -11.98 -0.51 -27.01
C SER A 131 -12.54 -1.82 -26.48
N SER A 132 -11.68 -2.57 -25.76
CA SER A 132 -11.98 -3.87 -25.15
C SER A 132 -11.20 -4.03 -23.84
N PRO A 133 -11.62 -4.94 -22.94
CA PRO A 133 -10.87 -5.25 -21.72
C PRO A 133 -9.44 -5.69 -22.04
N LEU A 134 -8.50 -5.30 -21.17
CA LEU A 134 -7.12 -5.74 -21.19
C LEU A 134 -6.98 -7.17 -20.65
N ASN A 135 -5.86 -7.82 -20.94
CA ASN A 135 -5.49 -9.00 -20.17
C ASN A 135 -5.25 -8.63 -18.69
N VAL A 136 -5.36 -9.61 -17.79
CA VAL A 136 -5.33 -9.39 -16.34
C VAL A 136 -4.07 -8.63 -15.90
N LEU A 137 -2.88 -8.99 -16.43
CA LEU A 137 -1.61 -8.37 -16.03
C LEU A 137 -1.56 -6.89 -16.39
N LYS A 138 -1.82 -6.55 -17.66
CA LYS A 138 -1.82 -5.14 -18.11
C LYS A 138 -2.91 -4.30 -17.43
N ALA A 139 -4.07 -4.91 -17.15
CA ALA A 139 -5.14 -4.24 -16.42
C ALA A 139 -4.72 -3.93 -14.99
N ASP A 140 -4.11 -4.90 -14.30
CA ASP A 140 -3.63 -4.76 -12.94
C ASP A 140 -2.49 -3.72 -12.85
N ASP A 141 -1.48 -3.82 -13.73
CA ASP A 141 -0.39 -2.84 -13.81
C ASP A 141 -0.91 -1.41 -13.95
N THR A 142 -1.82 -1.18 -14.89
CA THR A 142 -2.33 0.19 -15.14
C THR A 142 -3.24 0.65 -14.00
N GLN A 143 -4.08 -0.22 -13.44
CA GLN A 143 -4.92 0.11 -12.27
C GLN A 143 -4.08 0.44 -11.06
N THR A 144 -2.99 -0.29 -10.84
CA THR A 144 -2.01 -0.04 -9.77
C THR A 144 -1.35 1.32 -9.91
N LEU A 145 -0.89 1.68 -11.11
CA LEU A 145 -0.30 3.00 -11.36
C LEU A 145 -1.32 4.12 -11.12
N LEU A 146 -2.54 4.00 -11.66
CA LEU A 146 -3.61 4.99 -11.45
C LEU A 146 -4.03 5.09 -9.98
N SER A 147 -4.01 3.98 -9.23
CA SER A 147 -4.24 3.96 -7.78
C SER A 147 -3.12 4.67 -7.02
N GLY A 148 -1.86 4.45 -7.42
CA GLY A 148 -0.68 5.09 -6.84
C GLY A 148 -0.70 6.62 -7.01
N ILE A 149 -1.22 7.13 -8.13
CA ILE A 149 -1.37 8.57 -8.38
C ILE A 149 -2.28 9.22 -7.32
N LEU A 150 -3.39 8.58 -6.99
CA LEU A 150 -4.30 9.07 -5.95
C LEU A 150 -3.63 9.04 -4.57
N THR A 151 -2.88 8.00 -4.27
CA THR A 151 -2.11 7.91 -3.02
C THR A 151 -1.08 9.04 -2.93
N ASN A 152 -0.27 9.23 -3.96
CA ASN A 152 0.74 10.28 -4.02
C ASN A 152 0.11 11.68 -3.86
N THR A 153 -1.03 11.91 -4.50
CA THR A 153 -1.76 13.18 -4.42
C THR A 153 -2.30 13.41 -3.03
N GLN A 154 -2.85 12.37 -2.38
CA GLN A 154 -3.36 12.48 -1.00
C GLN A 154 -2.21 12.73 -0.01
N THR A 155 -1.07 12.03 -0.15
CA THR A 155 0.09 12.25 0.70
C THR A 155 0.63 13.68 0.60
N CYS A 156 0.72 14.24 -0.62
CA CYS A 156 1.07 15.64 -0.82
C CYS A 156 0.05 16.58 -0.13
N LEU A 157 -1.25 16.31 -0.28
CA LEU A 157 -2.30 17.11 0.36
C LEU A 157 -2.19 17.07 1.89
N ASP A 158 -2.00 15.87 2.47
CA ASP A 158 -1.86 15.67 3.91
C ASP A 158 -0.63 16.45 4.47
N GLY A 159 0.51 16.38 3.78
CA GLY A 159 1.72 17.12 4.14
C GLY A 159 1.54 18.64 4.08
N LEU A 160 0.89 19.15 3.04
CA LEU A 160 0.56 20.57 2.92
C LEU A 160 -0.44 21.01 4.01
N GLN A 161 -1.42 20.18 4.35
CA GLN A 161 -2.39 20.48 5.42
C GLN A 161 -1.74 20.50 6.80
N ALA A 162 -0.85 19.56 7.10
CA ALA A 162 -0.10 19.53 8.36
C ALA A 162 0.75 20.80 8.57
N THR A 163 1.16 21.45 7.47
CA THR A 163 1.94 22.70 7.49
C THR A 163 1.08 23.93 7.17
N ALA A 164 -0.24 23.87 7.26
CA ALA A 164 -1.17 24.92 6.83
C ALA A 164 -0.95 26.27 7.55
N SER A 165 -0.48 26.28 8.80
CA SER A 165 -0.12 27.50 9.54
C SER A 165 1.07 28.25 8.94
N ALA A 166 1.89 27.57 8.14
CA ALA A 166 3.05 28.15 7.47
C ALA A 166 2.72 28.81 6.12
N TRP A 167 1.46 28.70 5.64
CA TRP A 167 1.04 29.20 4.33
C TRP A 167 0.14 30.44 4.44
N SER A 168 0.60 31.56 3.93
CA SER A 168 -0.23 32.78 3.80
C SER A 168 -1.19 32.71 2.58
N SER A 169 -1.01 31.77 1.65
CA SER A 169 -1.79 31.65 0.40
C SER A 169 -2.43 30.28 0.23
N ARG A 170 -3.39 29.94 1.09
CA ARG A 170 -4.16 28.68 1.03
C ARG A 170 -4.74 28.33 -0.35
N ASN A 171 -5.06 29.33 -1.18
CA ASN A 171 -5.83 29.13 -2.40
C ASN A 171 -4.97 28.73 -3.63
N GLY A 172 -3.65 28.99 -3.61
CA GLY A 172 -2.80 28.78 -4.79
C GLY A 172 -2.43 27.34 -5.10
N ILE A 173 -2.31 26.48 -4.06
CA ILE A 173 -1.88 25.07 -4.20
C ILE A 173 -3.06 24.11 -3.97
N TYR A 174 -3.89 24.36 -2.96
CA TYR A 174 -4.96 23.42 -2.55
C TYR A 174 -6.05 23.25 -3.59
N ALA A 175 -6.53 24.32 -4.22
CA ALA A 175 -7.60 24.22 -5.20
C ALA A 175 -7.18 23.45 -6.47
N PRO A 176 -6.00 23.68 -7.07
CA PRO A 176 -5.49 22.83 -8.15
C PRO A 176 -5.38 21.38 -7.71
N LEU A 177 -4.80 21.09 -6.56
CA LEU A 177 -4.58 19.71 -6.07
C LEU A 177 -5.91 18.98 -5.82
N ALA A 178 -6.90 19.65 -5.20
CA ALA A 178 -8.22 19.07 -4.99
C ALA A 178 -8.98 18.77 -6.31
N ASN A 179 -8.80 19.60 -7.33
CA ASN A 179 -9.37 19.34 -8.65
C ASN A 179 -8.64 18.21 -9.37
N ASP A 180 -7.32 18.12 -9.23
CA ASP A 180 -6.50 17.05 -9.79
C ASP A 180 -6.87 15.71 -9.15
N THR A 181 -7.08 15.65 -7.84
CA THR A 181 -7.57 14.45 -7.14
C THR A 181 -8.87 13.94 -7.75
N LYS A 182 -9.85 14.82 -7.99
CA LYS A 182 -11.11 14.44 -8.63
C LYS A 182 -10.91 13.94 -10.06
N LEU A 183 -10.02 14.58 -10.82
CA LEU A 183 -9.73 14.18 -12.22
C LEU A 183 -9.04 12.81 -12.27
N PHE A 184 -8.12 12.54 -11.37
CA PHE A 184 -7.43 11.25 -11.26
C PHE A 184 -8.41 10.14 -10.85
N SER A 185 -9.32 10.43 -9.90
CA SER A 185 -10.41 9.51 -9.52
C SER A 185 -11.34 9.19 -10.70
N VAL A 186 -11.72 10.19 -11.49
CA VAL A 186 -12.52 9.98 -12.73
C VAL A 186 -11.74 9.08 -13.71
N SER A 187 -10.44 9.30 -13.88
CA SER A 187 -9.61 8.50 -14.78
C SER A 187 -9.51 7.05 -14.32
N LEU A 188 -9.29 6.82 -13.03
CA LEU A 188 -9.26 5.48 -12.44
C LEU A 188 -10.61 4.76 -12.58
N ALA A 189 -11.71 5.44 -12.28
CA ALA A 189 -13.05 4.87 -12.38
C ALA A 189 -13.39 4.46 -13.82
N LEU A 190 -13.12 5.31 -14.80
CA LEU A 190 -13.37 5.00 -16.21
C LEU A 190 -12.44 3.91 -16.73
N PHE A 191 -11.18 3.88 -16.27
CA PHE A 191 -10.26 2.79 -16.57
C PHE A 191 -10.78 1.46 -16.01
N THR A 192 -11.17 1.43 -14.76
CA THR A 192 -11.72 0.23 -14.09
C THR A 192 -12.97 -0.28 -14.81
N LYS A 193 -13.89 0.63 -15.20
CA LYS A 193 -15.12 0.26 -15.91
C LYS A 193 -14.85 -0.29 -17.33
N GLY A 194 -13.86 0.27 -18.04
CA GLY A 194 -13.60 -0.07 -19.45
C GLY A 194 -12.63 -1.23 -19.63
N TRP A 195 -11.47 -1.18 -19.00
CA TRP A 195 -10.33 -2.05 -19.33
C TRP A 195 -10.09 -3.19 -18.34
N VAL A 196 -10.61 -3.11 -17.10
CA VAL A 196 -10.44 -4.19 -16.13
C VAL A 196 -11.44 -5.31 -16.43
N PRO A 197 -10.99 -6.58 -16.61
CA PRO A 197 -11.88 -7.71 -16.85
C PRO A 197 -12.87 -7.93 -15.70
N LYS A 198 -14.16 -8.12 -16.01
CA LYS A 198 -15.21 -8.34 -15.00
C LYS A 198 -15.07 -9.67 -14.23
N ASN A 199 -14.38 -10.65 -14.80
CA ASN A 199 -14.27 -12.01 -14.26
C ASN A 199 -13.03 -12.22 -13.36
N LYS A 200 -12.52 -11.17 -12.71
CA LYS A 200 -11.58 -11.31 -11.58
C LYS A 200 -12.28 -11.86 -10.33
N LYS A 201 -13.05 -12.94 -10.43
CA LYS A 201 -13.38 -13.71 -9.23
C LYS A 201 -12.16 -14.52 -8.89
N GLY A 202 -11.61 -14.30 -7.70
CA GLY A 202 -10.54 -15.11 -7.16
C GLY A 202 -10.93 -16.60 -7.32
N THR A 203 -10.14 -17.34 -8.05
CA THR A 203 -10.30 -18.80 -8.07
C THR A 203 -9.91 -19.28 -6.70
N LEU A 204 -10.84 -19.94 -6.00
CA LEU A 204 -10.53 -20.61 -4.75
C LEU A 204 -9.49 -21.69 -5.07
N LYS A 205 -8.21 -21.38 -4.79
CA LYS A 205 -7.14 -22.36 -4.85
C LYS A 205 -6.78 -22.69 -3.40
N HIS A 206 -6.76 -23.97 -3.06
CA HIS A 206 -5.97 -24.39 -1.91
C HIS A 206 -4.53 -23.97 -2.17
N GLY A 207 -3.96 -23.24 -1.23
CA GLY A 207 -2.64 -22.65 -1.40
C GLY A 207 -1.59 -23.72 -1.64
N THR A 208 -0.87 -23.60 -2.74
CA THR A 208 0.35 -24.36 -2.96
C THR A 208 1.52 -23.48 -2.56
N LYS A 209 2.38 -24.00 -1.65
CA LYS A 209 3.65 -23.36 -1.41
C LYS A 209 4.46 -23.39 -2.70
N LYS A 210 4.71 -22.22 -3.26
CA LYS A 210 5.67 -22.05 -4.35
C LYS A 210 7.06 -22.03 -3.71
N HIS A 211 7.58 -23.22 -3.47
CA HIS A 211 8.96 -23.38 -3.06
C HIS A 211 9.85 -23.14 -4.28
N LEU A 212 10.44 -21.96 -4.33
CA LEU A 212 11.75 -21.83 -4.93
C LEU A 212 12.72 -22.53 -3.95
N PRO A 213 13.76 -23.21 -4.43
CA PRO A 213 14.64 -23.97 -3.54
C PRO A 213 15.46 -23.04 -2.65
N VAL A 214 14.80 -22.45 -1.65
CA VAL A 214 15.47 -21.78 -0.53
C VAL A 214 16.04 -22.90 0.32
N VAL A 215 17.34 -23.11 0.27
CA VAL A 215 18.00 -24.09 1.09
C VAL A 215 18.68 -23.37 2.24
N ASN A 216 18.29 -23.73 3.46
CA ASN A 216 18.80 -23.13 4.69
C ASN A 216 18.66 -21.59 4.76
N GLY A 217 17.54 -21.03 4.30
CA GLY A 217 17.26 -19.59 4.33
C GLY A 217 18.03 -18.77 3.27
N THR A 218 18.75 -19.39 2.34
CA THR A 218 19.52 -18.70 1.31
C THR A 218 18.76 -18.70 -0.01
N LEU A 219 18.62 -17.53 -0.65
CA LEU A 219 17.99 -17.42 -1.96
C LEU A 219 18.78 -18.16 -3.05
N PRO A 220 18.10 -18.73 -4.07
CA PRO A 220 18.74 -19.43 -5.17
C PRO A 220 19.35 -18.43 -6.18
N LEU A 221 20.49 -17.84 -5.87
CA LEU A 221 21.14 -16.82 -6.69
C LEU A 221 21.99 -17.44 -7.80
N LYS A 222 21.91 -16.88 -9.01
CA LYS A 222 22.76 -17.18 -10.16
C LYS A 222 23.59 -15.97 -10.53
N MET A 223 24.88 -16.05 -10.35
CA MET A 223 25.85 -14.96 -10.60
C MET A 223 27.14 -15.48 -11.22
N SER A 224 28.04 -14.57 -11.60
CA SER A 224 29.37 -14.94 -12.11
C SER A 224 30.17 -15.76 -11.08
N GLY A 225 31.12 -16.57 -11.56
CA GLY A 225 32.00 -17.35 -10.66
C GLY A 225 32.78 -16.48 -9.68
N HIS A 226 33.19 -15.29 -10.12
CA HIS A 226 33.86 -14.31 -9.25
C HIS A 226 32.94 -13.81 -8.14
N HIS A 227 31.74 -13.33 -8.46
CA HIS A 227 30.77 -12.85 -7.48
C HIS A 227 30.31 -13.97 -6.53
N LYS A 228 30.16 -15.18 -7.07
CA LYS A 228 29.82 -16.36 -6.26
C LYS A 228 30.90 -16.64 -5.20
N ALA A 229 32.18 -16.61 -5.56
CA ALA A 229 33.28 -16.83 -4.62
C ALA A 229 33.30 -15.75 -3.52
N ILE A 230 33.06 -14.48 -3.89
CA ILE A 230 32.94 -13.38 -2.92
C ILE A 230 31.75 -13.63 -1.98
N TYR A 231 30.57 -13.90 -2.52
CA TYR A 231 29.34 -14.12 -1.72
C TYR A 231 29.48 -15.28 -0.75
N GLU A 232 30.04 -16.42 -1.22
CA GLU A 232 30.27 -17.60 -0.38
C GLU A 232 31.31 -17.35 0.72
N SER A 233 32.34 -16.54 0.44
CA SER A 233 33.34 -16.16 1.45
C SER A 233 32.74 -15.30 2.57
N MET A 234 31.76 -14.43 2.25
CA MET A 234 31.10 -13.57 3.23
C MET A 234 30.16 -14.35 4.16
N ARG A 235 29.35 -15.24 3.60
CA ARG A 235 28.36 -16.02 4.39
C ARG A 235 28.93 -17.27 5.06
N GLY A 236 30.15 -17.68 4.75
CA GLY A 236 30.72 -18.94 5.23
C GLY A 236 29.96 -20.19 4.77
N ARG A 237 29.10 -20.07 3.78
CA ARG A 237 28.24 -21.14 3.23
C ARG A 237 28.33 -21.16 1.72
N LYS A 238 28.46 -22.35 1.13
CA LYS A 238 28.41 -22.53 -0.31
C LYS A 238 27.00 -22.28 -0.85
N LEU A 239 26.89 -21.48 -1.91
CA LEU A 239 25.66 -21.42 -2.72
C LEU A 239 25.42 -22.79 -3.32
N LEU A 240 24.23 -23.36 -3.06
CA LEU A 240 23.85 -24.59 -3.72
C LEU A 240 23.78 -24.35 -5.23
N GLN A 241 24.53 -25.17 -5.97
CA GLN A 241 24.31 -25.29 -7.39
C GLN A 241 22.95 -25.97 -7.59
N SER A 242 21.92 -25.18 -7.95
CA SER A 242 20.75 -25.79 -8.55
C SER A 242 21.19 -26.37 -9.90
N SER A 243 21.13 -27.69 -10.02
CA SER A 243 21.42 -28.41 -11.27
C SER A 243 20.38 -28.11 -12.36
N SER A 244 19.31 -27.39 -12.05
CA SER A 244 18.30 -26.92 -12.99
C SER A 244 18.36 -25.38 -13.08
N SER A 245 18.42 -24.86 -14.30
CA SER A 245 18.36 -23.42 -14.61
C SER A 245 16.99 -22.78 -14.29
N ASP A 246 15.99 -23.60 -13.93
CA ASP A 246 14.63 -23.16 -13.63
C ASP A 246 14.53 -22.71 -12.17
N GLY A 247 14.30 -21.40 -11.96
CA GLY A 247 13.98 -20.79 -10.66
C GLY A 247 15.13 -20.07 -9.97
N ALA A 248 16.32 -19.96 -10.54
CA ALA A 248 17.41 -19.19 -9.94
C ALA A 248 17.29 -17.68 -10.25
N VAL A 249 17.46 -16.85 -9.23
CA VAL A 249 17.45 -15.38 -9.35
C VAL A 249 18.73 -14.90 -10.02
N LEU A 250 18.59 -14.23 -11.14
CA LEU A 250 19.75 -13.70 -11.88
C LEU A 250 20.30 -12.45 -11.18
N VAL A 251 21.59 -12.46 -10.88
CA VAL A 251 22.37 -11.31 -10.37
C VAL A 251 23.30 -10.85 -11.49
N SER A 252 23.10 -9.62 -11.95
CA SER A 252 23.87 -9.01 -13.04
C SER A 252 25.25 -8.56 -12.57
N ASP A 253 25.31 -7.97 -11.36
CA ASP A 253 26.53 -7.47 -10.74
C ASP A 253 26.36 -7.41 -9.21
N MET A 254 27.46 -7.28 -8.46
CA MET A 254 27.46 -7.29 -7.01
C MET A 254 28.51 -6.34 -6.42
N VAL A 255 28.10 -5.62 -5.36
CA VAL A 255 29.02 -4.87 -4.49
C VAL A 255 28.80 -5.25 -3.03
N VAL A 256 29.83 -5.02 -2.22
CA VAL A 256 29.80 -5.33 -0.78
C VAL A 256 30.02 -4.04 0.01
N VAL A 257 29.15 -3.86 1.03
CA VAL A 257 29.24 -2.76 2.00
C VAL A 257 29.74 -3.31 3.34
N SER A 258 30.73 -2.66 3.93
CA SER A 258 31.23 -2.98 5.26
C SER A 258 31.65 -1.70 6.00
N PRO A 259 31.23 -1.50 7.25
CA PRO A 259 31.52 -0.26 7.98
C PRO A 259 33.03 -0.11 8.33
N ASP A 260 33.79 -1.21 8.30
CA ASP A 260 35.24 -1.23 8.59
C ASP A 260 36.12 -0.82 7.40
N GLY A 261 35.52 -0.51 6.23
CA GLY A 261 36.24 -0.12 5.02
C GLY A 261 36.99 -1.26 4.30
N SER A 262 36.79 -2.50 4.71
CA SER A 262 37.44 -3.68 4.11
C SER A 262 36.87 -4.09 2.75
N GLN A 263 35.79 -3.45 2.29
CA GLN A 263 35.05 -3.82 1.07
C GLN A 263 34.86 -2.63 0.12
N ASN A 264 33.97 -2.78 -0.89
CA ASN A 264 33.78 -1.77 -1.94
C ASN A 264 33.32 -0.41 -1.42
N PHE A 265 32.42 -0.43 -0.38
CA PHE A 265 31.81 0.76 0.19
C PHE A 265 31.75 0.66 1.71
N THR A 266 31.80 1.80 2.38
CA THR A 266 31.57 1.92 3.84
C THR A 266 30.12 2.28 4.17
N THR A 267 29.39 2.90 3.21
CA THR A 267 28.01 3.32 3.38
C THR A 267 27.09 2.62 2.37
N ILE A 268 25.86 2.37 2.78
CA ILE A 268 24.82 1.82 1.92
C ILE A 268 24.43 2.84 0.85
N SER A 269 24.39 4.12 1.22
CA SER A 269 24.02 5.22 0.34
C SER A 269 24.97 5.34 -0.85
N ASP A 270 26.29 5.17 -0.65
CA ASP A 270 27.27 5.17 -1.73
C ASP A 270 27.13 3.96 -2.66
N ALA A 271 26.85 2.78 -2.09
CA ALA A 271 26.58 1.58 -2.88
C ALA A 271 25.32 1.74 -3.76
N VAL A 272 24.25 2.34 -3.21
CA VAL A 272 23.04 2.69 -3.98
C VAL A 272 23.37 3.70 -5.08
N ALA A 273 24.17 4.72 -4.79
CA ALA A 273 24.56 5.71 -5.79
C ALA A 273 25.35 5.08 -6.95
N ALA A 274 26.24 4.13 -6.66
CA ALA A 274 27.05 3.40 -7.64
C ALA A 274 26.25 2.42 -8.50
N ALA A 275 25.10 1.94 -8.03
CA ALA A 275 24.25 1.01 -8.77
C ALA A 275 23.80 1.60 -10.13
N PRO A 276 23.63 0.78 -11.18
CA PRO A 276 23.21 1.24 -12.50
C PRO A 276 21.80 1.85 -12.47
N ASN A 277 21.58 2.83 -13.37
CA ASN A 277 20.30 3.49 -13.51
C ASN A 277 19.40 2.78 -14.53
N ASN A 278 18.09 2.73 -14.27
CA ASN A 278 17.07 2.23 -15.18
C ASN A 278 17.32 0.79 -15.68
N THR A 279 17.85 -0.06 -14.81
CA THR A 279 18.06 -1.48 -15.09
C THR A 279 16.74 -2.14 -15.52
N ASN A 280 16.82 -3.09 -16.44
CA ASN A 280 15.70 -3.90 -16.85
C ASN A 280 15.73 -5.22 -16.06
N GLY A 281 14.57 -5.67 -15.55
CA GLY A 281 14.46 -6.93 -14.81
C GLY A 281 14.93 -8.17 -15.57
N SER A 282 14.94 -8.15 -16.91
CA SER A 282 15.47 -9.24 -17.72
C SER A 282 16.99 -9.43 -17.61
N THR A 283 17.74 -8.41 -17.16
CA THR A 283 19.19 -8.50 -16.93
C THR A 283 19.55 -8.99 -15.53
N GLY A 284 18.55 -9.16 -14.66
CA GLY A 284 18.72 -9.55 -13.28
C GLY A 284 18.88 -8.39 -12.31
N TYR A 285 19.13 -8.71 -11.05
CA TYR A 285 19.31 -7.75 -9.97
C TYR A 285 20.75 -7.24 -9.88
N PHE A 286 20.90 -5.98 -9.52
CA PHE A 286 22.16 -5.49 -8.96
C PHE A 286 22.14 -5.78 -7.45
N LEU A 287 23.08 -6.61 -6.98
CA LEU A 287 23.12 -7.06 -5.58
C LEU A 287 24.03 -6.14 -4.76
N ILE A 288 23.50 -5.59 -3.68
CA ILE A 288 24.24 -4.91 -2.62
C ILE A 288 24.25 -5.85 -1.40
N TYR A 289 25.40 -6.47 -1.15
CA TYR A 289 25.59 -7.28 0.06
C TYR A 289 26.06 -6.39 1.20
N VAL A 290 25.31 -6.37 2.30
CA VAL A 290 25.58 -5.49 3.44
C VAL A 290 26.00 -6.34 4.63
N LYS A 291 27.29 -6.28 4.98
CA LYS A 291 27.84 -7.03 6.12
C LYS A 291 27.21 -6.62 7.44
N ALA A 292 27.32 -7.50 8.42
CA ALA A 292 26.93 -7.22 9.80
C ALA A 292 27.55 -5.91 10.29
N GLY A 293 26.74 -5.08 10.93
CA GLY A 293 27.12 -3.77 11.44
C GLY A 293 25.90 -2.87 11.65
N VAL A 294 26.13 -1.78 12.34
CA VAL A 294 25.12 -0.71 12.54
C VAL A 294 25.45 0.43 11.60
N TYR A 295 24.52 0.74 10.70
CA TYR A 295 24.62 1.79 9.69
C TYR A 295 23.68 2.94 10.09
N GLU A 296 24.24 3.98 10.67
CA GLU A 296 23.49 5.20 11.03
C GLU A 296 23.34 6.08 9.79
N GLU A 297 22.41 5.69 8.90
CA GLU A 297 22.19 6.32 7.61
C GLU A 297 20.70 6.52 7.32
N TYR A 298 20.38 7.59 6.58
CA TYR A 298 19.08 7.76 5.93
C TYR A 298 19.19 7.36 4.48
N VAL A 299 18.80 6.11 4.18
CA VAL A 299 18.96 5.52 2.87
C VAL A 299 17.74 5.81 2.00
N SER A 300 17.96 6.37 0.82
CA SER A 300 16.91 6.61 -0.18
C SER A 300 17.24 5.92 -1.50
N ILE A 301 16.34 5.06 -1.97
CA ILE A 301 16.45 4.37 -3.27
C ILE A 301 15.50 5.06 -4.25
N PRO A 302 16.02 5.92 -5.16
CA PRO A 302 15.21 6.70 -6.08
C PRO A 302 14.64 5.86 -7.23
N LYS A 303 13.66 6.41 -7.96
CA LYS A 303 12.90 5.74 -9.03
C LYS A 303 13.73 5.20 -10.20
N ASN A 304 14.91 5.74 -10.42
CA ASN A 304 15.84 5.29 -11.46
C ASN A 304 16.71 4.09 -11.04
N LYS A 305 16.78 3.76 -9.74
CA LYS A 305 17.48 2.59 -9.19
C LYS A 305 16.51 1.41 -9.13
N LYS A 306 16.34 0.74 -10.27
CA LYS A 306 15.41 -0.37 -10.44
C LYS A 306 16.11 -1.71 -10.29
N TYR A 307 15.37 -2.72 -9.79
CA TYR A 307 15.86 -4.09 -9.62
C TYR A 307 17.13 -4.16 -8.77
N LEU A 308 17.12 -3.43 -7.64
CA LEU A 308 18.14 -3.59 -6.60
C LEU A 308 17.73 -4.71 -5.65
N MET A 309 18.70 -5.53 -5.29
CA MET A 309 18.55 -6.53 -4.23
C MET A 309 19.57 -6.22 -3.12
N MET A 310 19.08 -6.11 -1.88
CA MET A 310 19.94 -5.93 -0.70
C MET A 310 19.86 -7.18 0.16
N ILE A 311 21.01 -7.74 0.53
CA ILE A 311 21.08 -8.91 1.42
C ILE A 311 22.01 -8.59 2.58
N GLY A 312 21.49 -8.71 3.80
CA GLY A 312 22.26 -8.59 5.03
C GLY A 312 22.77 -9.94 5.58
N ASP A 313 23.44 -9.88 6.71
CA ASP A 313 23.90 -11.07 7.44
C ASP A 313 22.83 -11.66 8.39
N GLY A 314 21.75 -10.93 8.63
CA GLY A 314 20.63 -11.38 9.46
C GLY A 314 19.94 -10.25 10.21
N ILE A 315 18.74 -10.55 10.73
CA ILE A 315 18.03 -9.70 11.68
C ILE A 315 18.93 -9.48 12.90
N ASN A 316 19.00 -8.23 13.38
CA ASN A 316 19.88 -7.78 14.48
C ASN A 316 21.40 -7.93 14.22
N GLN A 317 21.80 -8.27 12.99
CA GLN A 317 23.20 -8.28 12.58
C GLN A 317 23.49 -7.13 11.60
N THR A 318 22.73 -7.01 10.54
CA THR A 318 22.80 -5.87 9.61
C THR A 318 21.67 -4.90 9.95
N ILE A 319 22.00 -3.75 10.54
CA ILE A 319 21.02 -2.80 11.08
C ILE A 319 21.20 -1.45 10.41
N ILE A 320 20.15 -0.96 9.73
CA ILE A 320 20.06 0.42 9.27
C ILE A 320 19.23 1.20 10.28
N THR A 321 19.77 2.29 10.83
CA THR A 321 19.14 3.01 11.94
C THR A 321 19.17 4.52 11.74
N GLY A 322 18.15 5.21 12.27
CA GLY A 322 17.99 6.65 12.33
C GLY A 322 17.00 7.05 13.41
N ASN A 323 16.71 8.34 13.56
CA ASN A 323 15.86 8.87 14.63
C ASN A 323 15.01 10.08 14.21
N HIS A 324 14.81 10.34 12.92
CA HIS A 324 13.94 11.41 12.47
C HIS A 324 12.49 11.16 12.90
N SER A 325 11.81 12.23 13.35
CA SER A 325 10.43 12.16 13.81
C SER A 325 9.63 13.40 13.41
N PHE A 326 8.30 13.28 13.45
CA PHE A 326 7.41 14.42 13.23
C PHE A 326 7.62 15.53 14.27
N VAL A 327 7.83 15.18 15.53
CA VAL A 327 8.09 16.16 16.62
C VAL A 327 9.38 16.95 16.39
N ASP A 328 10.37 16.35 15.75
CA ASP A 328 11.64 16.99 15.43
C ASP A 328 11.59 17.83 14.13
N GLY A 329 10.39 18.00 13.55
CA GLY A 329 10.13 18.88 12.40
C GLY A 329 10.22 18.20 11.02
N TRP A 330 10.33 16.86 10.97
CA TRP A 330 10.24 16.10 9.74
C TRP A 330 8.78 15.87 9.37
N THR A 331 8.47 15.78 8.08
CA THR A 331 7.18 15.20 7.68
C THR A 331 7.17 13.71 8.01
N THR A 332 6.02 13.12 8.31
CA THR A 332 5.92 11.65 8.48
C THR A 332 6.52 10.93 7.27
N PHE A 333 6.29 11.45 6.07
CA PHE A 333 6.82 10.90 4.82
C PHE A 333 8.36 10.89 4.76
N ASN A 334 9.03 11.94 5.25
CA ASN A 334 10.49 12.08 5.25
C ASN A 334 11.16 11.74 6.58
N SER A 335 10.42 11.29 7.59
CA SER A 335 11.02 10.75 8.82
C SER A 335 11.64 9.36 8.63
N ALA A 336 11.38 8.71 7.49
CA ALA A 336 11.81 7.34 7.23
C ALA A 336 13.34 7.18 7.26
N THR A 337 13.81 6.22 8.05
CA THR A 337 15.23 5.80 8.05
C THR A 337 15.61 5.20 6.70
N PHE A 338 14.72 4.38 6.13
CA PHE A 338 14.89 3.78 4.81
C PHE A 338 13.70 4.08 3.92
N ALA A 339 13.94 4.63 2.74
CA ALA A 339 12.89 4.96 1.77
C ALA A 339 13.18 4.35 0.40
N VAL A 340 12.20 3.72 -0.23
CA VAL A 340 12.37 3.13 -1.56
C VAL A 340 11.19 3.43 -2.48
N VAL A 341 11.51 3.83 -3.72
CA VAL A 341 10.55 4.01 -4.82
C VAL A 341 11.02 3.33 -6.12
N GLY A 342 12.19 2.70 -6.12
CA GLY A 342 12.76 1.96 -7.25
C GLY A 342 12.01 0.65 -7.49
N LEU A 343 11.51 0.47 -8.72
CA LEU A 343 10.77 -0.73 -9.14
C LEU A 343 11.54 -2.03 -8.87
N GLY A 344 10.86 -3.06 -8.38
CA GLY A 344 11.40 -4.42 -8.24
C GLY A 344 12.44 -4.55 -7.12
N PHE A 345 12.34 -3.74 -6.06
CA PHE A 345 13.27 -3.80 -4.93
C PHE A 345 13.10 -5.07 -4.09
N VAL A 346 14.20 -5.67 -3.65
CA VAL A 346 14.19 -6.83 -2.75
C VAL A 346 15.14 -6.58 -1.57
N ALA A 347 14.69 -6.80 -0.35
CA ALA A 347 15.52 -6.81 0.85
C ALA A 347 15.41 -8.15 1.59
N VAL A 348 16.54 -8.65 2.08
CA VAL A 348 16.62 -9.95 2.76
C VAL A 348 17.56 -9.87 3.96
N ASP A 349 17.16 -10.50 5.08
CA ASP A 349 17.99 -10.68 6.27
C ASP A 349 18.55 -9.35 6.83
N MET A 350 17.70 -8.34 7.05
CA MET A 350 18.10 -7.01 7.52
C MET A 350 17.16 -6.46 8.57
N THR A 351 17.66 -5.58 9.42
CA THR A 351 16.88 -4.78 10.37
C THR A 351 16.86 -3.32 9.94
N PHE A 352 15.66 -2.74 9.89
CA PHE A 352 15.40 -1.32 9.67
C PHE A 352 14.82 -0.73 10.95
N ARG A 353 15.47 0.30 11.49
CA ARG A 353 15.12 0.83 12.81
C ARG A 353 14.98 2.34 12.81
N ASN A 354 13.96 2.85 13.49
CA ASN A 354 13.87 4.25 13.89
C ASN A 354 13.83 4.32 15.42
N THR A 355 14.82 4.99 15.99
CA THR A 355 15.05 5.03 17.44
C THR A 355 14.47 6.26 18.13
N ALA A 356 13.62 7.06 17.46
CA ALA A 356 13.03 8.27 18.04
C ALA A 356 12.24 8.00 19.33
N GLY A 357 11.62 6.83 19.45
CA GLY A 357 10.85 6.41 20.63
C GLY A 357 9.39 6.91 20.61
N ALA A 358 8.56 6.34 21.48
CA ALA A 358 7.12 6.61 21.52
C ALA A 358 6.79 8.10 21.76
N ILE A 359 7.61 8.80 22.54
CA ILE A 359 7.41 10.22 22.89
C ILE A 359 7.54 11.16 21.68
N LYS A 360 8.13 10.70 20.59
CA LYS A 360 8.36 11.49 19.37
C LYS A 360 7.25 11.30 18.33
N HIS A 361 6.20 10.56 18.68
CA HIS A 361 5.07 10.26 17.80
C HIS A 361 5.50 9.61 16.48
N GLN A 362 4.99 10.08 15.33
CA GLN A 362 5.27 9.48 14.03
C GLN A 362 6.77 9.49 13.71
N ALA A 363 7.34 8.31 13.51
CA ALA A 363 8.77 8.11 13.24
C ALA A 363 8.97 6.80 12.46
N VAL A 364 9.12 6.92 11.15
CA VAL A 364 9.07 5.79 10.21
C VAL A 364 10.40 5.07 10.14
N ALA A 365 10.41 3.74 10.28
CA ALA A 365 11.59 2.92 10.00
C ALA A 365 11.75 2.69 8.49
N VAL A 366 10.66 2.28 7.79
CA VAL A 366 10.68 2.08 6.34
C VAL A 366 9.47 2.72 5.69
N ARG A 367 9.72 3.49 4.62
CA ARG A 367 8.70 3.96 3.68
C ARG A 367 8.89 3.27 2.33
N ASN A 368 7.92 2.43 1.95
CA ASN A 368 7.96 1.68 0.71
C ASN A 368 6.90 2.19 -0.27
N GLY A 369 7.34 2.80 -1.37
CA GLY A 369 6.53 3.22 -2.51
C GLY A 369 6.99 2.56 -3.82
N ALA A 370 7.72 1.44 -3.72
CA ALA A 370 8.23 0.70 -4.86
C ALA A 370 7.23 -0.36 -5.33
N ASP A 371 6.94 -0.39 -6.64
CA ASP A 371 6.12 -1.46 -7.22
C ASP A 371 6.91 -2.77 -7.29
N LEU A 372 6.22 -3.92 -7.11
CA LEU A 372 6.79 -5.26 -7.16
C LEU A 372 7.96 -5.43 -6.16
N SER A 373 7.84 -4.83 -4.99
CA SER A 373 8.88 -4.89 -3.95
C SER A 373 8.63 -6.02 -2.96
N THR A 374 9.70 -6.62 -2.48
CA THR A 374 9.65 -7.75 -1.55
C THR A 374 10.63 -7.55 -0.39
N PHE A 375 10.15 -7.79 0.83
CA PHE A 375 10.98 -7.89 2.03
C PHE A 375 10.84 -9.31 2.59
N TYR A 376 11.96 -9.98 2.78
CA TYR A 376 12.00 -11.35 3.27
C TYR A 376 12.95 -11.48 4.45
N SER A 377 12.48 -12.11 5.54
CA SER A 377 13.28 -12.29 6.75
C SER A 377 13.90 -10.96 7.25
N CYS A 378 13.08 -9.89 7.29
CA CYS A 378 13.50 -8.55 7.73
C CYS A 378 12.80 -8.16 9.04
N SER A 379 13.44 -7.28 9.82
CA SER A 379 12.83 -6.65 10.99
C SER A 379 12.59 -5.16 10.76
N PHE A 380 11.40 -4.68 11.16
CA PHE A 380 11.00 -3.28 11.13
C PHE A 380 10.74 -2.82 12.57
N GLU A 381 11.53 -1.90 13.08
CA GLU A 381 11.52 -1.55 14.49
C GLU A 381 11.36 -0.04 14.70
N ALA A 382 10.21 0.37 15.21
CA ALA A 382 9.94 1.72 15.70
C ALA A 382 8.79 1.69 16.73
N TYR A 383 8.04 2.78 16.83
CA TYR A 383 6.85 2.92 17.69
C TYR A 383 5.65 3.32 16.85
N GLN A 384 5.21 4.59 16.89
CA GLN A 384 4.13 5.06 16.02
C GLN A 384 4.61 5.16 14.57
N ASP A 385 3.82 4.65 13.62
CA ASP A 385 4.07 4.74 12.18
C ASP A 385 5.35 3.99 11.72
N THR A 386 5.60 2.76 12.20
CA THR A 386 6.85 2.02 11.91
C THR A 386 7.05 1.73 10.43
N LEU A 387 6.06 1.11 9.77
CA LEU A 387 6.13 0.67 8.37
C LEU A 387 5.09 1.39 7.52
N TYR A 388 5.57 2.32 6.71
CA TYR A 388 4.76 3.03 5.74
C TYR A 388 4.71 2.24 4.41
N ALA A 389 3.77 1.30 4.31
CA ALA A 389 3.43 0.61 3.05
C ALA A 389 2.67 1.61 2.15
N HIS A 390 3.42 2.56 1.56
CA HIS A 390 2.89 3.79 1.00
C HIS A 390 1.98 3.56 -0.21
N SER A 391 2.45 2.85 -1.25
CA SER A 391 1.73 2.71 -2.52
C SER A 391 2.19 1.52 -3.33
N LEU A 392 1.44 1.16 -4.39
CA LEU A 392 1.74 0.13 -5.37
C LEU A 392 1.72 -1.29 -4.79
N ARG A 393 2.36 -2.30 -5.42
CA ARG A 393 2.32 -3.72 -4.99
C ARG A 393 3.52 -4.08 -4.15
N GLN A 394 3.28 -4.67 -2.97
CA GLN A 394 4.31 -5.00 -1.99
C GLN A 394 4.06 -6.37 -1.37
N PHE A 395 5.11 -7.13 -1.15
CA PHE A 395 5.07 -8.42 -0.49
C PHE A 395 6.06 -8.49 0.66
N TYR A 396 5.58 -8.91 1.83
CA TYR A 396 6.36 -9.09 3.05
C TYR A 396 6.25 -10.55 3.50
N ARG A 397 7.38 -11.21 3.67
CA ARG A 397 7.43 -12.62 4.01
C ARG A 397 8.37 -12.88 5.19
N GLU A 398 7.86 -13.60 6.20
CA GLU A 398 8.66 -13.99 7.36
C GLU A 398 9.37 -12.79 8.03
N CYS A 399 8.67 -11.64 8.11
CA CYS A 399 9.20 -10.41 8.69
C CYS A 399 8.68 -10.20 10.11
N ASP A 400 9.51 -9.57 10.94
CA ASP A 400 9.16 -9.11 12.28
C ASP A 400 8.83 -7.61 12.26
N ILE A 401 7.66 -7.21 12.75
CA ILE A 401 7.20 -5.82 12.70
C ILE A 401 6.81 -5.36 14.09
N TYR A 402 7.56 -4.40 14.62
CA TYR A 402 7.40 -3.86 15.98
C TYR A 402 6.84 -2.44 15.93
N GLY A 403 5.84 -2.13 16.76
CA GLY A 403 5.32 -0.77 16.84
C GLY A 403 4.18 -0.59 17.83
N THR A 404 3.58 0.60 17.81
CA THR A 404 2.51 0.99 18.72
C THR A 404 1.27 1.46 17.94
N VAL A 405 1.07 2.77 17.79
CA VAL A 405 -0.06 3.35 17.06
C VAL A 405 0.22 3.28 15.56
N ASP A 406 -0.72 2.72 14.79
CA ASP A 406 -0.71 2.72 13.32
C ASP A 406 0.58 2.15 12.70
N PHE A 407 1.17 1.12 13.34
CA PHE A 407 2.53 0.74 13.00
C PHE A 407 2.72 0.03 11.65
N ILE A 408 1.62 -0.35 10.98
CA ILE A 408 1.58 -0.71 9.55
C ILE A 408 0.53 0.17 8.88
N PHE A 409 0.97 1.17 8.13
CA PHE A 409 0.04 2.14 7.54
C PHE A 409 0.38 2.47 6.09
N GLY A 410 -0.54 3.12 5.39
CA GLY A 410 -0.37 3.50 4.00
C GLY A 410 -1.47 2.97 3.07
N ASN A 411 -1.24 3.08 1.77
CA ASN A 411 -2.24 2.74 0.74
C ASN A 411 -1.66 1.88 -0.40
N ALA A 412 -0.76 0.97 -0.08
CA ALA A 412 -0.29 -0.05 -1.00
C ALA A 412 -1.34 -1.16 -1.19
N ALA A 413 -1.20 -1.95 -2.25
CA ALA A 413 -1.67 -3.31 -2.29
C ALA A 413 -0.57 -4.18 -1.65
N ALA A 414 -0.72 -4.50 -0.36
CA ALA A 414 0.31 -5.17 0.42
C ALA A 414 -0.19 -6.50 1.00
N VAL A 415 0.62 -7.54 0.87
CA VAL A 415 0.39 -8.83 1.54
C VAL A 415 1.54 -9.09 2.52
N PHE A 416 1.16 -9.35 3.76
CA PHE A 416 2.04 -9.79 4.83
C PHE A 416 1.77 -11.27 5.09
N GLN A 417 2.68 -12.13 4.68
CA GLN A 417 2.50 -13.57 4.78
C GLN A 417 3.55 -14.20 5.71
N ASP A 418 3.09 -15.00 6.67
CA ASP A 418 3.93 -15.65 7.70
C ASP A 418 4.78 -14.64 8.51
N CYS A 419 4.28 -13.40 8.68
CA CYS A 419 4.95 -12.34 9.43
C CYS A 419 4.57 -12.38 10.91
N ASN A 420 5.45 -11.85 11.76
CA ASN A 420 5.16 -11.63 13.16
C ASN A 420 4.90 -10.14 13.42
N MET A 421 3.82 -9.82 14.11
CA MET A 421 3.44 -8.46 14.48
C MET A 421 3.53 -8.34 15.99
N TYR A 422 4.40 -7.44 16.45
CA TYR A 422 4.74 -7.25 17.83
C TYR A 422 4.31 -5.86 18.34
N PRO A 423 3.07 -5.70 18.81
CA PRO A 423 2.67 -4.49 19.53
C PRO A 423 3.60 -4.27 20.74
N ARG A 424 4.10 -3.03 20.86
CA ARG A 424 5.02 -2.57 21.91
C ARG A 424 4.28 -1.75 22.96
N LEU A 425 4.96 -1.44 24.07
CA LEU A 425 4.43 -0.55 25.09
C LEU A 425 4.37 0.89 24.57
N PRO A 426 3.13 1.47 24.40
CA PRO A 426 2.96 2.85 23.99
C PRO A 426 3.11 3.82 25.17
N LEU A 427 2.93 5.11 24.94
CA LEU A 427 2.79 6.07 26.04
C LEU A 427 1.54 5.76 26.87
N GLN A 428 1.60 6.07 28.16
CA GLN A 428 0.43 5.93 29.03
C GLN A 428 -0.75 6.74 28.49
N GLY A 429 -1.91 6.10 28.39
CA GLY A 429 -3.13 6.68 27.83
C GLY A 429 -3.28 6.54 26.30
N GLN A 430 -2.26 5.99 25.62
CA GLN A 430 -2.40 5.56 24.22
C GLN A 430 -2.88 4.09 24.14
N PHE A 431 -3.33 3.71 22.96
CA PHE A 431 -3.64 2.33 22.57
C PHE A 431 -2.72 1.91 21.41
N ASN A 432 -2.68 0.61 21.11
CA ASN A 432 -2.03 0.11 19.92
C ASN A 432 -3.04 -0.11 18.79
N ALA A 433 -2.69 0.31 17.58
CA ALA A 433 -3.38 -0.05 16.35
C ALA A 433 -2.37 -0.70 15.40
N ILE A 434 -2.61 -1.95 15.02
CA ILE A 434 -1.67 -2.68 14.14
C ILE A 434 -1.68 -2.06 12.76
N THR A 435 -2.87 -1.76 12.22
CA THR A 435 -3.00 -1.20 10.87
C THR A 435 -3.74 0.13 10.84
N ALA A 436 -3.32 1.02 9.93
CA ALA A 436 -4.04 2.23 9.56
C ALA A 436 -4.02 2.38 8.02
N GLN A 437 -4.93 1.67 7.35
CA GLN A 437 -4.95 1.63 5.90
C GLN A 437 -5.58 2.92 5.32
N GLY A 438 -5.00 3.44 4.24
CA GLY A 438 -5.25 4.77 3.71
C GLY A 438 -5.95 4.86 2.35
N ARG A 439 -6.80 3.92 1.98
CA ARG A 439 -7.53 3.92 0.71
C ARG A 439 -8.57 5.03 0.68
N THR A 440 -8.48 5.91 -0.33
CA THR A 440 -9.35 7.08 -0.46
C THR A 440 -10.45 6.92 -1.50
N ASP A 441 -10.27 6.07 -2.50
CA ASP A 441 -11.19 5.91 -3.65
C ASP A 441 -11.66 4.45 -3.77
N PRO A 442 -12.95 4.19 -4.00
CA PRO A 442 -13.49 2.84 -4.10
C PRO A 442 -12.94 2.03 -5.30
N ASN A 443 -12.35 2.69 -6.31
CA ASN A 443 -11.78 2.03 -7.48
C ASN A 443 -10.28 1.68 -7.33
N GLN A 444 -9.61 2.16 -6.27
CA GLN A 444 -8.22 1.74 -5.99
C GLN A 444 -8.19 0.24 -5.68
N ASN A 445 -7.24 -0.48 -6.28
CA ASN A 445 -7.00 -1.91 -6.02
C ASN A 445 -6.15 -2.17 -4.77
N THR A 446 -6.02 -1.19 -3.90
CA THR A 446 -5.18 -1.19 -2.71
C THR A 446 -5.86 -1.81 -1.49
N GLY A 447 -5.08 -2.15 -0.48
CA GLY A 447 -5.50 -2.72 0.80
C GLY A 447 -4.37 -3.44 1.50
N THR A 448 -4.57 -3.78 2.77
CA THR A 448 -3.64 -4.55 3.59
C THR A 448 -4.20 -5.94 3.82
N SER A 449 -3.51 -6.97 3.36
CA SER A 449 -3.84 -8.37 3.61
C SER A 449 -2.79 -8.99 4.52
N ILE A 450 -3.23 -9.53 5.66
CA ILE A 450 -2.39 -10.15 6.67
C ILE A 450 -2.76 -11.63 6.73
N GLN A 451 -1.86 -12.48 6.24
CA GLN A 451 -2.13 -13.90 6.06
C GLN A 451 -1.16 -14.76 6.87
N ASN A 452 -1.72 -15.71 7.64
CA ASN A 452 -0.97 -16.66 8.47
C ASN A 452 0.09 -15.98 9.37
N ALA A 453 -0.21 -14.75 9.82
CA ALA A 453 0.66 -13.99 10.70
C ALA A 453 0.49 -14.41 12.16
N THR A 454 1.48 -14.09 13.00
CA THR A 454 1.40 -14.22 14.46
C THR A 454 1.37 -12.83 15.08
N ILE A 455 0.36 -12.56 15.90
CA ILE A 455 0.24 -11.30 16.64
C ILE A 455 0.44 -11.60 18.12
N LYS A 456 1.48 -11.00 18.70
CA LYS A 456 1.88 -11.25 20.09
C LYS A 456 2.51 -10.00 20.70
N ALA A 457 2.24 -9.72 21.98
CA ALA A 457 2.88 -8.62 22.70
C ALA A 457 4.41 -8.79 22.76
N THR A 458 5.13 -7.66 22.74
CA THR A 458 6.53 -7.62 23.16
C THR A 458 6.62 -7.80 24.68
N ASP A 459 7.81 -8.15 25.18
CA ASP A 459 8.01 -8.38 26.62
C ASP A 459 7.72 -7.12 27.46
N ASP A 460 8.03 -5.92 26.94
CA ASP A 460 7.73 -4.64 27.61
C ASP A 460 6.23 -4.39 27.72
N LEU A 461 5.46 -4.69 26.68
CA LEU A 461 4.00 -4.59 26.71
C LEU A 461 3.38 -5.67 27.62
N ALA A 462 3.88 -6.90 27.56
CA ALA A 462 3.37 -8.00 28.39
C ALA A 462 3.64 -7.78 29.89
N ALA A 463 4.73 -7.09 30.24
CA ALA A 463 5.11 -6.75 31.60
C ALA A 463 4.50 -5.41 32.09
N ALA A 464 3.69 -4.72 31.28
CA ALA A 464 3.12 -3.42 31.63
C ALA A 464 2.25 -3.52 32.89
N ASN A 465 2.37 -2.53 33.78
CA ASN A 465 1.58 -2.45 35.03
C ASN A 465 0.24 -1.70 34.83
N PHE A 466 -0.14 -1.42 33.61
CA PHE A 466 -1.43 -0.81 33.22
C PHE A 466 -1.96 -1.48 31.95
N THR A 467 -3.28 -1.43 31.76
CA THR A 467 -3.92 -2.03 30.59
C THR A 467 -3.68 -1.17 29.35
N VAL A 468 -3.23 -1.81 28.29
CA VAL A 468 -3.09 -1.21 26.95
C VAL A 468 -4.04 -1.93 26.01
N GLN A 469 -5.03 -1.21 25.47
CA GLN A 469 -5.89 -1.76 24.42
C GLN A 469 -5.10 -1.93 23.13
N THR A 470 -5.28 -3.05 22.44
CA THR A 470 -4.62 -3.33 21.16
C THR A 470 -5.65 -3.75 20.12
N PHE A 471 -5.73 -2.99 19.04
CA PHE A 471 -6.70 -3.18 17.97
C PHE A 471 -6.04 -3.68 16.69
N LEU A 472 -6.76 -4.46 15.90
CA LEU A 472 -6.34 -4.94 14.57
C LEU A 472 -6.11 -3.77 13.59
N GLY A 473 -6.85 -2.68 13.78
CA GLY A 473 -6.64 -1.47 13.01
C GLY A 473 -7.74 -0.44 13.16
N ARG A 474 -7.52 0.69 12.47
CA ARG A 474 -8.47 1.81 12.38
C ARG A 474 -8.47 2.46 10.99
N PRO A 475 -9.60 3.06 10.52
CA PRO A 475 -9.71 3.57 9.15
C PRO A 475 -9.08 4.95 9.02
N TRP A 476 -7.82 5.05 8.56
CA TRP A 476 -7.17 6.33 8.32
C TRP A 476 -7.85 7.15 7.23
N LYS A 477 -8.42 6.50 6.20
CA LYS A 477 -9.13 7.17 5.11
C LYS A 477 -10.47 6.48 4.82
N LEU A 478 -11.32 7.18 4.07
CA LEU A 478 -12.75 6.87 3.90
C LEU A 478 -13.05 5.44 3.42
N ASN A 479 -12.19 4.88 2.57
CA ASN A 479 -12.40 3.56 1.97
C ASN A 479 -11.33 2.55 2.44
N SER A 480 -10.79 2.71 3.64
CA SER A 480 -9.78 1.81 4.24
C SER A 480 -10.16 0.35 4.07
N ARG A 481 -9.16 -0.49 3.71
CA ARG A 481 -9.38 -1.91 3.48
C ARG A 481 -8.27 -2.75 4.11
N THR A 482 -8.62 -3.54 5.13
CA THR A 482 -7.71 -4.46 5.82
C THR A 482 -8.38 -5.79 6.06
N VAL A 483 -7.67 -6.88 5.77
CA VAL A 483 -8.17 -8.24 5.92
C VAL A 483 -7.15 -9.10 6.66
N TYR A 484 -7.60 -9.79 7.71
CA TYR A 484 -6.81 -10.79 8.44
C TYR A 484 -7.28 -12.20 8.05
N LEU A 485 -6.37 -13.00 7.54
CA LEU A 485 -6.61 -14.35 7.03
C LEU A 485 -5.78 -15.36 7.81
N GLN A 486 -6.41 -16.36 8.41
CA GLN A 486 -5.77 -17.55 8.98
C GLN A 486 -4.62 -17.24 9.97
N SER A 487 -4.68 -16.07 10.61
CA SER A 487 -3.64 -15.55 11.49
C SER A 487 -3.86 -15.98 12.94
N TYR A 488 -2.78 -16.16 13.69
CA TYR A 488 -2.81 -16.37 15.13
C TYR A 488 -2.86 -15.03 15.85
N MET A 489 -3.86 -14.83 16.67
CA MET A 489 -4.07 -13.63 17.50
C MET A 489 -3.99 -14.00 18.97
N ASP A 490 -2.98 -13.49 19.67
CA ASP A 490 -2.87 -13.68 21.12
C ASP A 490 -3.91 -12.85 21.88
N GLY A 491 -4.07 -13.12 23.18
CA GLY A 491 -5.10 -12.53 24.03
C GLY A 491 -4.99 -11.03 24.29
N LEU A 492 -3.97 -10.34 23.73
CA LEU A 492 -3.86 -8.89 23.82
C LEU A 492 -4.85 -8.13 22.95
N ILE A 493 -5.48 -8.77 21.95
CA ILE A 493 -6.42 -8.10 21.04
C ILE A 493 -7.71 -7.75 21.79
N ASP A 494 -8.06 -6.47 21.76
CA ASP A 494 -9.31 -5.99 22.33
C ASP A 494 -10.50 -6.73 21.71
N PRO A 495 -11.51 -7.18 22.48
CA PRO A 495 -12.67 -7.89 21.94
C PRO A 495 -13.41 -7.14 20.83
N ALA A 496 -13.42 -5.79 20.84
CA ALA A 496 -13.99 -4.99 19.76
C ALA A 496 -13.23 -5.15 18.44
N GLY A 497 -11.98 -5.58 18.48
CA GLY A 497 -11.10 -5.86 17.33
C GLY A 497 -10.64 -4.64 16.57
N TRP A 498 -11.50 -3.68 16.31
CA TRP A 498 -11.27 -2.51 15.48
C TRP A 498 -11.59 -1.22 16.22
N HIS A 499 -10.86 -0.15 15.94
CA HIS A 499 -11.03 1.15 16.57
C HIS A 499 -11.53 2.20 15.56
N PRO A 500 -12.49 3.09 15.91
CA PRO A 500 -12.88 4.18 15.03
C PRO A 500 -11.71 5.17 14.88
N TRP A 501 -11.66 5.89 13.75
CA TRP A 501 -10.70 6.97 13.58
C TRP A 501 -11.16 8.24 14.31
N ASP A 502 -12.36 8.70 13.97
CA ASP A 502 -13.00 9.87 14.58
C ASP A 502 -14.53 9.73 14.39
N GLY A 503 -15.27 9.59 15.49
CA GLY A 503 -16.72 9.38 15.45
C GLY A 503 -17.15 8.31 14.46
N ASP A 504 -18.10 8.62 13.58
CA ASP A 504 -18.65 7.72 12.58
C ASP A 504 -17.86 7.71 11.24
N PHE A 505 -16.69 8.37 11.20
CA PHE A 505 -15.89 8.46 9.98
C PHE A 505 -15.51 7.07 9.45
N ALA A 506 -15.82 6.82 8.17
CA ALA A 506 -15.46 5.62 7.41
C ALA A 506 -16.09 4.30 7.89
N LEU A 507 -16.95 4.29 8.94
CA LEU A 507 -17.52 3.06 9.47
C LEU A 507 -18.41 2.32 8.46
N ASN A 508 -19.01 3.04 7.51
CA ASN A 508 -19.87 2.50 6.46
C ASN A 508 -19.15 2.19 5.14
N THR A 509 -17.95 2.73 4.95
CA THR A 509 -17.25 2.71 3.66
C THR A 509 -15.93 1.95 3.69
N SER A 510 -15.40 1.67 4.89
CA SER A 510 -14.27 0.76 5.08
C SER A 510 -14.66 -0.68 4.72
N TYR A 511 -13.65 -1.50 4.46
CA TYR A 511 -13.79 -2.95 4.30
C TYR A 511 -12.81 -3.64 5.23
N TYR A 512 -13.25 -3.93 6.44
CA TYR A 512 -12.49 -4.65 7.45
C TYR A 512 -13.03 -6.07 7.56
N ALA A 513 -12.14 -7.06 7.42
CA ALA A 513 -12.60 -8.44 7.35
C ALA A 513 -11.69 -9.41 8.10
N GLU A 514 -12.29 -10.46 8.62
CA GLU A 514 -11.61 -11.56 9.29
C GLU A 514 -12.07 -12.89 8.69
N PHE A 515 -11.10 -13.81 8.47
CA PHE A 515 -11.35 -15.15 7.96
C PHE A 515 -10.45 -16.17 8.64
N ASP A 516 -11.06 -17.20 9.28
CA ASP A 516 -10.39 -18.39 9.80
C ASP A 516 -9.16 -18.07 10.69
N ASN A 517 -9.23 -16.99 11.50
CA ASN A 517 -8.21 -16.65 12.45
C ASN A 517 -8.28 -17.55 13.69
N ARG A 518 -7.18 -17.75 14.38
CA ARG A 518 -7.03 -18.63 15.53
C ARG A 518 -6.34 -17.94 16.70
N GLY A 519 -6.43 -18.53 17.88
CA GLY A 519 -5.84 -18.01 19.12
C GLY A 519 -6.86 -17.26 19.99
N PRO A 520 -6.47 -16.88 21.21
CA PRO A 520 -7.40 -16.28 22.19
C PRO A 520 -8.02 -14.96 21.75
N GLY A 521 -7.29 -14.16 20.96
CA GLY A 521 -7.75 -12.87 20.44
C GLY A 521 -8.60 -12.94 19.18
N SER A 522 -8.85 -14.13 18.64
CA SER A 522 -9.58 -14.31 17.36
C SER A 522 -11.09 -14.47 17.52
N ASP A 523 -11.63 -14.49 18.75
CA ASP A 523 -13.07 -14.56 18.97
C ASP A 523 -13.76 -13.31 18.41
N THR A 524 -14.70 -13.52 17.48
CA THR A 524 -15.41 -12.44 16.80
C THR A 524 -16.76 -12.08 17.43
N SER A 525 -17.17 -12.73 18.52
CA SER A 525 -18.50 -12.55 19.13
C SER A 525 -18.75 -11.14 19.68
N ASN A 526 -17.68 -10.42 20.05
CA ASN A 526 -17.73 -9.08 20.60
C ASN A 526 -17.07 -8.02 19.69
N ARG A 527 -16.84 -8.36 18.41
CA ARG A 527 -16.32 -7.39 17.42
C ARG A 527 -17.31 -6.25 17.19
N VAL A 528 -16.77 -5.14 16.70
CA VAL A 528 -17.58 -3.99 16.26
C VAL A 528 -18.67 -4.41 15.27
N THR A 529 -19.80 -3.68 15.30
CA THR A 529 -20.98 -3.95 14.44
C THR A 529 -21.10 -2.96 13.27
N TRP A 530 -19.99 -2.36 12.84
CA TRP A 530 -19.99 -1.39 11.75
C TRP A 530 -20.41 -2.03 10.42
N PRO A 531 -21.14 -1.33 9.55
CA PRO A 531 -21.46 -1.86 8.22
C PRO A 531 -20.22 -2.19 7.36
N GLY A 532 -19.08 -1.58 7.65
CA GLY A 532 -17.81 -1.85 6.99
C GLY A 532 -17.00 -3.02 7.57
N TYR A 533 -17.47 -3.68 8.62
CA TYR A 533 -16.84 -4.87 9.21
C TYR A 533 -17.53 -6.15 8.72
N HIS A 534 -16.74 -7.19 8.40
CA HIS A 534 -17.23 -8.43 7.81
C HIS A 534 -16.51 -9.67 8.35
N ILE A 535 -17.25 -10.73 8.64
CA ILE A 535 -16.72 -12.09 8.69
C ILE A 535 -16.96 -12.69 7.32
N ILE A 536 -15.90 -13.05 6.60
CA ILE A 536 -15.99 -13.39 5.19
C ILE A 536 -15.85 -14.88 4.93
N SER A 537 -16.35 -15.31 3.76
CA SER A 537 -16.20 -16.69 3.28
C SER A 537 -14.81 -16.95 2.69
N ALA A 538 -14.44 -18.23 2.54
CA ALA A 538 -13.20 -18.62 1.85
C ALA A 538 -13.13 -18.06 0.41
N THR A 539 -14.26 -17.96 -0.28
CA THR A 539 -14.33 -17.38 -1.63
C THR A 539 -13.99 -15.88 -1.62
N ASP A 540 -14.47 -15.15 -0.62
CA ASP A 540 -14.16 -13.73 -0.49
C ASP A 540 -12.71 -13.52 -0.03
N ALA A 541 -12.24 -14.34 0.92
CA ALA A 541 -10.86 -14.36 1.42
C ALA A 541 -9.84 -14.63 0.31
N ALA A 542 -10.16 -15.51 -0.64
CA ALA A 542 -9.30 -15.82 -1.78
C ALA A 542 -8.94 -14.59 -2.63
N ASN A 543 -9.77 -13.53 -2.64
CA ASN A 543 -9.46 -12.28 -3.35
C ASN A 543 -8.28 -11.51 -2.74
N PHE A 544 -7.88 -11.83 -1.52
CA PHE A 544 -6.81 -11.16 -0.77
C PHE A 544 -5.54 -12.00 -0.65
N THR A 545 -5.46 -13.13 -1.34
CA THR A 545 -4.26 -14.00 -1.41
C THR A 545 -3.22 -13.42 -2.36
N VAL A 546 -2.00 -13.91 -2.28
CA VAL A 546 -0.86 -13.46 -3.10
C VAL A 546 -1.19 -13.51 -4.59
N SER A 547 -1.73 -14.61 -5.09
CA SER A 547 -2.07 -14.76 -6.52
C SER A 547 -3.15 -13.80 -6.99
N ASN A 548 -4.20 -13.60 -6.20
CA ASN A 548 -5.36 -12.85 -6.64
C ASN A 548 -5.25 -11.35 -6.33
N PHE A 549 -4.62 -10.98 -5.22
CA PHE A 549 -4.53 -9.60 -4.78
C PHE A 549 -3.34 -8.86 -5.39
N LEU A 550 -2.18 -9.52 -5.44
CA LEU A 550 -0.94 -8.93 -5.99
C LEU A 550 -0.64 -9.38 -7.42
N VAL A 551 -1.41 -10.34 -7.97
CA VAL A 551 -1.04 -11.07 -9.18
C VAL A 551 0.38 -11.67 -9.02
N GLY A 552 0.68 -12.14 -7.81
CA GLY A 552 2.04 -12.45 -7.34
C GLY A 552 2.75 -13.53 -8.16
N ASP A 553 2.03 -14.48 -8.72
CA ASP A 553 2.57 -15.53 -9.59
C ASP A 553 3.32 -14.98 -10.83
N SER A 554 3.04 -13.73 -11.21
CA SER A 554 3.65 -13.12 -12.40
C SER A 554 5.01 -12.46 -12.13
N TRP A 555 5.35 -12.18 -10.86
CA TRP A 555 6.57 -11.42 -10.53
C TRP A 555 7.36 -11.95 -9.33
N LEU A 556 6.72 -12.54 -8.31
CA LEU A 556 7.42 -13.08 -7.15
C LEU A 556 8.45 -14.17 -7.48
N PRO A 557 8.23 -15.06 -8.46
CA PRO A 557 9.26 -16.03 -8.82
C PRO A 557 10.62 -15.42 -9.17
N GLN A 558 10.64 -14.20 -9.72
CA GLN A 558 11.88 -13.50 -10.06
C GLN A 558 12.67 -13.02 -8.84
N THR A 559 12.01 -12.87 -7.68
CA THR A 559 12.65 -12.44 -6.43
C THR A 559 13.40 -13.56 -5.71
N GLY A 560 13.09 -14.81 -6.01
CA GLY A 560 13.59 -15.99 -5.31
C GLY A 560 12.94 -16.25 -3.95
N VAL A 561 12.00 -15.40 -3.51
CA VAL A 561 11.32 -15.53 -2.23
C VAL A 561 10.15 -16.51 -2.37
N SER A 562 10.09 -17.50 -1.45
CA SER A 562 8.98 -18.45 -1.39
C SER A 562 7.68 -17.78 -0.95
N TYR A 563 6.55 -18.26 -1.45
CA TYR A 563 5.23 -17.74 -1.07
C TYR A 563 4.16 -18.83 -1.17
N THR A 564 3.04 -18.62 -0.49
CA THR A 564 1.83 -19.41 -0.65
C THR A 564 0.88 -18.63 -1.54
N ASP A 565 0.47 -19.20 -2.66
CA ASP A 565 -0.31 -18.50 -3.70
C ASP A 565 -1.77 -18.28 -3.31
N GLY A 566 -2.39 -19.20 -2.57
CA GLY A 566 -3.78 -19.18 -2.13
C GLY A 566 -3.97 -19.08 -0.62
N LEU A 567 -5.09 -19.59 -0.12
CA LEU A 567 -5.33 -19.77 1.32
C LEU A 567 -4.43 -20.89 1.85
N VAL A 568 -3.97 -20.76 3.11
CA VAL A 568 -3.05 -21.72 3.76
C VAL A 568 -3.81 -22.93 4.28
#